data_9022ce984884c31cd71e370728566b97
#
_entry.id   9022ce984884c31cd71e370728566b97
#
_cell.length_a   1.000
_cell.length_b   1.000
_cell.length_c   1.000
_cell.angle_alpha   90.00
_cell.angle_beta   90.00
_cell.angle_gamma   90.00
#
_symmetry.space_group_name_H-M   'P 1'
#
loop_
_entity.id
_entity.type
_entity.pdbx_description
1 polymer ?
#
loop_
_entity_poly.entity_id
_entity_poly.type
_entity_poly.pdbx_seq_one_letter_code
_entity_poly.pdbx_strand_id
1 'polypeptide(L)'
;MMKKFGRKALALSLTAVLGASMVLTGCGEDKKGEDTTAKIGLTTGLASDTTADISIMTWSGDSKYYEDIGSMDLSTDKLTSQNVAQVYSVAKQFKKLYPNIKINLWAKTGDPDQPGTPKWEQEMTSFKAKYGKYPDIWASTSVTNDIKKGLAADLSVFKDDETYKAYNKNLMSNLNYYGFQGGLPSFSIPWGIWVNKALAESKNINVPDPDWTIDEYTRFFTKSDNTSFWGDKSTPVNIINMGTTTINKQIKEKGTVDLDNDEVKSLLSYIPKWAASTIDVAEGAGTLSKDIKIESKTYSWYYFCNNRCLTNITDPWYLTAGADESAKESESYIDSKDWDIYPFPSTDYCGNTIKVVMDPICIHNYAADDGNKEWSDDEKAKLKATYTFATYWTASTEAKQAIFDQKWTDNGAEKSAAGDSFPVVTGDTYNKQMDIWNNLPAHKTYKDKEGWKEILKLWENNESWDYIDKCWTSKITEKGETTDVLYEWNNMWKEEVAGAWMTDKDWGDKVKARLSDWNTTINKRIETATKQLQDKLVENYNFDKSKFTSDNK
;
A
#
# COMPACT_ATOMS: atom_id res chain seq x y z
N MET A 1 0.22 -34.28 -48.30
CA MET A 1 1.01 -33.09 -48.72
C MET A 1 0.80 -31.99 -47.69
N MET A 2 1.61 -31.98 -46.65
CA MET A 2 1.50 -30.99 -45.56
C MET A 2 2.72 -30.08 -45.63
N LYS A 3 2.49 -28.80 -45.81
CA LYS A 3 3.56 -27.78 -45.78
C LYS A 3 3.79 -27.30 -44.34
N LYS A 4 4.98 -27.56 -43.84
CA LYS A 4 5.57 -26.91 -42.68
C LYS A 4 5.66 -25.40 -42.92
N PHE A 5 5.07 -24.58 -42.07
CA PHE A 5 5.43 -23.15 -41.95
C PHE A 5 6.17 -22.92 -40.65
N GLY A 6 7.33 -22.30 -40.79
CA GLY A 6 8.37 -22.23 -39.81
C GLY A 6 8.16 -21.18 -38.72
N ARG A 7 8.65 -21.53 -37.57
CA ARG A 7 8.98 -20.63 -36.48
C ARG A 7 10.15 -19.73 -36.91
N LYS A 8 9.88 -18.49 -37.33
CA LYS A 8 10.85 -17.39 -37.43
C LYS A 8 10.10 -16.11 -37.77
N ALA A 9 9.46 -15.48 -36.81
CA ALA A 9 9.04 -14.07 -36.86
C ALA A 9 8.42 -13.63 -35.51
N LEU A 10 9.23 -13.60 -34.45
CA LEU A 10 8.86 -12.92 -33.20
C LEU A 10 10.10 -12.38 -32.46
N ALA A 11 11.10 -11.93 -33.19
CA ALA A 11 12.33 -11.36 -32.61
C ALA A 11 12.74 -10.03 -33.24
N LEU A 12 11.78 -9.26 -33.78
CA LEU A 12 12.15 -8.04 -34.53
C LEU A 12 11.13 -6.89 -34.40
N SER A 13 10.50 -6.73 -33.24
CA SER A 13 9.64 -5.55 -33.00
C SER A 13 9.92 -4.77 -31.72
N LEU A 14 10.99 -5.06 -30.99
CA LEU A 14 11.37 -4.31 -29.78
C LEU A 14 12.64 -3.45 -29.93
N THR A 15 13.23 -3.34 -31.13
CA THR A 15 14.46 -2.58 -31.35
C THR A 15 14.25 -1.26 -32.10
N ALA A 16 13.03 -0.83 -32.36
CA ALA A 16 12.74 0.33 -33.19
C ALA A 16 12.16 1.56 -32.48
N VAL A 17 12.11 1.58 -31.14
CA VAL A 17 11.63 2.78 -30.40
C VAL A 17 12.74 3.48 -29.59
N LEU A 18 13.97 2.98 -29.61
CA LEU A 18 15.10 3.54 -28.86
C LEU A 18 16.04 4.44 -29.67
N GLY A 19 15.62 4.92 -30.81
CA GLY A 19 16.52 5.69 -31.68
C GLY A 19 15.87 6.86 -32.39
N ALA A 20 15.45 7.91 -31.68
CA ALA A 20 15.34 9.27 -32.27
C ALA A 20 14.96 10.28 -31.20
N SER A 21 15.94 10.95 -30.63
CA SER A 21 15.92 12.40 -30.37
C SER A 21 17.19 12.84 -29.65
N MET A 22 18.25 12.96 -30.43
CA MET A 22 19.27 13.98 -30.19
C MET A 22 18.90 15.19 -31.03
N VAL A 23 18.73 16.35 -30.43
CA VAL A 23 19.01 17.71 -30.94
C VAL A 23 18.84 18.65 -29.75
N LEU A 24 19.94 19.11 -29.18
CA LEU A 24 20.67 20.34 -29.40
C LEU A 24 20.20 21.55 -28.60
N THR A 25 21.03 21.87 -27.63
CA THR A 25 21.63 23.20 -27.28
C THR A 25 20.86 24.47 -27.61
N GLY A 26 20.66 25.24 -26.58
CA GLY A 26 20.43 26.67 -26.67
C GLY A 26 20.84 27.35 -25.38
N CYS A 27 22.01 27.98 -25.36
CA CYS A 27 22.39 28.97 -24.36
C CYS A 27 21.47 30.18 -24.45
N GLY A 28 21.03 30.72 -23.32
CA GLY A 28 20.30 31.98 -23.27
C GLY A 28 19.91 32.35 -21.86
N GLU A 29 20.69 33.26 -21.32
CA GLU A 29 20.46 34.31 -20.32
C GLU A 29 19.55 34.08 -19.06
N ASP A 30 20.16 34.36 -17.93
CA ASP A 30 19.64 34.41 -16.58
C ASP A 30 18.33 35.21 -16.43
N LYS A 31 17.29 34.54 -15.91
CA LYS A 31 16.22 35.19 -15.16
C LYS A 31 16.12 34.57 -13.78
N LYS A 32 16.36 35.38 -12.77
CA LYS A 32 16.19 35.03 -11.36
C LYS A 32 14.72 34.66 -11.08
N GLY A 33 14.50 33.48 -10.49
CA GLY A 33 13.24 33.13 -9.85
C GLY A 33 12.49 31.92 -10.45
N GLU A 34 13.09 31.07 -11.28
CA GLU A 34 12.46 29.86 -11.78
C GLU A 34 12.82 28.65 -10.93
N ASP A 35 11.79 27.85 -10.65
CA ASP A 35 11.79 26.57 -9.95
C ASP A 35 12.95 25.67 -10.41
N THR A 36 13.94 25.46 -9.57
CA THR A 36 15.13 24.66 -9.87
C THR A 36 14.78 23.17 -10.02
N THR A 37 13.66 22.69 -9.45
CA THR A 37 13.19 21.31 -9.59
C THR A 37 12.62 21.05 -10.99
N ALA A 38 11.99 22.03 -11.63
CA ALA A 38 11.46 21.90 -13.00
C ALA A 38 12.54 21.86 -14.10
N LYS A 39 13.78 22.23 -13.78
CA LYS A 39 14.88 22.32 -14.78
C LYS A 39 15.69 21.02 -14.95
N ILE A 40 15.44 19.99 -14.14
CA ILE A 40 16.27 18.77 -14.18
C ILE A 40 15.95 17.88 -15.38
N GLY A 41 14.91 18.10 -16.16
CA GLY A 41 14.60 17.47 -17.45
C GLY A 41 15.26 16.10 -17.70
N LEU A 42 15.12 15.15 -16.77
CA LEU A 42 15.75 13.83 -16.88
C LEU A 42 14.87 12.95 -17.76
N THR A 43 15.41 12.53 -18.89
CA THR A 43 14.82 11.45 -19.70
C THR A 43 15.36 10.11 -19.22
N THR A 44 14.55 9.07 -19.24
CA THR A 44 14.88 7.75 -18.69
C THR A 44 15.76 6.87 -19.57
N GLY A 45 16.14 7.28 -20.75
CA GLY A 45 17.10 6.52 -21.56
C GLY A 45 18.44 6.32 -20.82
N LEU A 46 18.59 5.23 -20.07
CA LEU A 46 19.85 4.85 -19.45
C LEU A 46 20.68 4.06 -20.44
N ALA A 47 21.97 4.42 -20.61
CA ALA A 47 22.88 3.65 -21.45
C ALA A 47 23.18 2.28 -20.81
N SER A 48 23.27 1.23 -21.63
CA SER A 48 23.48 -0.14 -21.14
C SER A 48 24.84 -0.35 -20.44
N ASP A 49 25.81 0.52 -20.71
CA ASP A 49 27.13 0.54 -20.10
C ASP A 49 27.21 1.41 -18.83
N THR A 50 26.10 2.01 -18.42
CA THR A 50 26.03 2.82 -17.19
C THR A 50 26.52 2.03 -15.99
N THR A 51 27.39 2.65 -15.21
CA THR A 51 27.89 2.10 -13.95
C THR A 51 27.24 2.82 -12.77
N ALA A 52 26.68 2.07 -11.85
CA ALA A 52 26.13 2.59 -10.59
C ALA A 52 26.17 1.51 -9.51
N ASP A 53 26.13 1.99 -8.26
CA ASP A 53 26.00 1.16 -7.06
C ASP A 53 24.74 1.63 -6.32
N ILE A 54 23.69 0.80 -6.32
CA ILE A 54 22.37 1.11 -5.78
C ILE A 54 22.11 0.23 -4.57
N SER A 55 21.83 0.85 -3.43
CA SER A 55 21.49 0.16 -2.18
C SER A 55 19.98 0.25 -1.91
N ILE A 56 19.39 -0.89 -1.58
CA ILE A 56 17.96 -1.04 -1.30
C ILE A 56 17.79 -1.48 0.14
N MET A 57 16.83 -0.88 0.86
CA MET A 57 16.39 -1.34 2.16
C MET A 57 14.93 -1.76 2.09
N THR A 58 14.66 -3.04 2.37
CA THR A 58 13.32 -3.61 2.33
C THR A 58 13.02 -4.48 3.53
N TRP A 59 11.76 -4.85 3.67
CA TRP A 59 11.31 -5.77 4.71
C TRP A 59 11.95 -7.15 4.59
N SER A 60 12.30 -7.73 5.73
CA SER A 60 12.69 -9.12 5.81
C SER A 60 12.62 -9.59 7.27
N GLY A 61 12.50 -10.87 7.50
CA GLY A 61 12.74 -11.48 8.82
C GLY A 61 14.22 -11.54 9.23
N ASP A 62 15.16 -11.21 8.33
CA ASP A 62 16.61 -11.35 8.52
C ASP A 62 17.31 -10.00 8.37
N SER A 63 18.08 -9.56 9.37
CA SER A 63 19.00 -8.42 9.21
C SER A 63 20.24 -8.84 8.43
N LYS A 64 20.14 -8.93 7.13
CA LYS A 64 21.24 -9.37 6.27
C LYS A 64 21.52 -8.40 5.14
N TYR A 65 22.78 -8.20 4.86
CA TYR A 65 23.25 -7.41 3.72
C TYR A 65 23.72 -8.34 2.61
N TYR A 66 23.23 -8.09 1.41
CA TYR A 66 23.62 -8.77 0.18
C TYR A 66 24.28 -7.76 -0.75
N GLU A 67 25.58 -7.94 -1.01
CA GLU A 67 26.30 -7.11 -1.97
C GLU A 67 26.04 -7.65 -3.38
N ASP A 68 25.67 -6.76 -4.31
CA ASP A 68 25.36 -7.09 -5.71
C ASP A 68 24.52 -8.38 -5.86
N ILE A 69 23.34 -8.35 -5.23
CA ILE A 69 22.45 -9.52 -5.13
C ILE A 69 22.09 -10.09 -6.51
N GLY A 70 22.07 -9.28 -7.57
CA GLY A 70 21.81 -9.73 -8.93
C GLY A 70 22.92 -10.59 -9.54
N SER A 71 24.14 -10.56 -8.97
CA SER A 71 25.26 -11.41 -9.38
C SER A 71 25.38 -12.70 -8.56
N MET A 72 24.58 -12.83 -7.50
CA MET A 72 24.61 -14.02 -6.64
C MET A 72 23.87 -15.19 -7.31
N ASP A 73 24.26 -16.40 -6.92
CA ASP A 73 23.51 -17.62 -7.23
C ASP A 73 22.90 -18.18 -5.95
N LEU A 74 21.67 -17.73 -5.65
CA LEU A 74 20.93 -18.12 -4.47
C LEU A 74 19.92 -19.19 -4.84
N SER A 75 20.06 -20.37 -4.26
CA SER A 75 19.06 -21.42 -4.33
C SER A 75 17.83 -21.10 -3.47
N THR A 76 16.70 -21.73 -3.77
CA THR A 76 15.40 -21.46 -3.10
C THR A 76 15.48 -21.62 -1.58
N ASP A 77 16.25 -22.58 -1.08
CA ASP A 77 16.46 -22.83 0.35
C ASP A 77 17.25 -21.73 1.07
N LYS A 78 18.00 -20.90 0.32
CA LYS A 78 18.72 -19.73 0.85
C LYS A 78 17.88 -18.46 0.81
N LEU A 79 16.78 -18.48 0.10
CA LEU A 79 15.82 -17.38 0.03
C LEU A 79 14.73 -17.63 1.07
N THR A 80 14.96 -17.14 2.29
CA THR A 80 14.08 -17.37 3.45
C THR A 80 13.13 -16.19 3.71
N SER A 81 13.09 -15.22 2.81
CA SER A 81 12.22 -14.06 2.86
C SER A 81 11.65 -13.75 1.49
N GLN A 82 10.34 -13.54 1.42
CA GLN A 82 9.63 -13.16 0.21
C GLN A 82 10.19 -11.89 -0.43
N ASN A 83 10.41 -10.84 0.36
CA ASN A 83 10.93 -9.57 -0.15
C ASN A 83 12.36 -9.69 -0.67
N VAL A 84 13.20 -10.50 -0.03
CA VAL A 84 14.56 -10.80 -0.53
C VAL A 84 14.47 -11.53 -1.86
N ALA A 85 13.61 -12.52 -1.97
CA ALA A 85 13.41 -13.29 -3.19
C ALA A 85 12.90 -12.42 -4.35
N GLN A 86 11.98 -11.48 -4.08
CA GLN A 86 11.51 -10.50 -5.07
C GLN A 86 12.67 -9.64 -5.59
N VAL A 87 13.39 -8.97 -4.70
CA VAL A 87 14.51 -8.10 -5.11
C VAL A 87 15.59 -8.90 -5.83
N TYR A 88 15.90 -10.12 -5.38
CA TYR A 88 16.86 -11.01 -6.04
C TYR A 88 16.48 -11.30 -7.49
N SER A 89 15.22 -11.70 -7.73
CA SER A 89 14.75 -12.03 -9.08
C SER A 89 14.78 -10.83 -10.01
N VAL A 90 14.34 -9.67 -9.52
CA VAL A 90 14.33 -8.41 -10.27
C VAL A 90 15.75 -7.95 -10.58
N ALA A 91 16.65 -7.95 -9.60
CA ALA A 91 18.04 -7.55 -9.79
C ALA A 91 18.75 -8.45 -10.80
N LYS A 92 18.48 -9.75 -10.77
CA LYS A 92 19.02 -10.72 -11.74
C LYS A 92 18.58 -10.44 -13.18
N GLN A 93 17.31 -10.03 -13.39
CA GLN A 93 16.81 -9.64 -14.72
C GLN A 93 17.35 -8.27 -15.14
N PHE A 94 17.35 -7.30 -14.23
CA PHE A 94 17.86 -5.95 -14.50
C PHE A 94 19.33 -5.96 -14.89
N LYS A 95 20.13 -6.81 -14.28
CA LYS A 95 21.55 -6.97 -14.60
C LYS A 95 21.81 -7.47 -16.02
N LYS A 96 20.86 -8.13 -16.67
CA LYS A 96 20.97 -8.51 -18.10
C LYS A 96 20.86 -7.29 -19.02
N LEU A 97 20.16 -6.24 -18.57
CA LEU A 97 20.00 -4.98 -19.30
C LEU A 97 21.12 -4.00 -18.98
N TYR A 98 21.56 -3.99 -17.71
CA TYR A 98 22.54 -3.04 -17.16
C TYR A 98 23.60 -3.80 -16.34
N PRO A 99 24.54 -4.51 -17.00
CA PRO A 99 25.47 -5.43 -16.34
C PRO A 99 26.43 -4.75 -15.34
N ASN A 100 26.68 -3.46 -15.52
CA ASN A 100 27.60 -2.68 -14.71
C ASN A 100 26.93 -2.01 -13.50
N ILE A 101 25.60 -2.13 -13.35
CA ILE A 101 24.89 -1.63 -12.17
C ILE A 101 24.85 -2.72 -11.10
N LYS A 102 25.36 -2.40 -9.92
CA LYS A 102 25.29 -3.25 -8.73
C LYS A 102 24.04 -2.92 -7.93
N ILE A 103 23.33 -3.96 -7.52
CA ILE A 103 22.17 -3.83 -6.63
C ILE A 103 22.52 -4.49 -5.29
N ASN A 104 22.66 -3.67 -4.25
CA ASN A 104 22.93 -4.13 -2.89
C ASN A 104 21.63 -4.10 -2.09
N LEU A 105 21.36 -5.16 -1.34
CA LEU A 105 20.13 -5.28 -0.56
C LEU A 105 20.43 -5.35 0.93
N TRP A 106 19.85 -4.45 1.69
CA TRP A 106 19.71 -4.55 3.13
C TRP A 106 18.32 -5.10 3.46
N ALA A 107 18.28 -6.37 3.78
CA ALA A 107 17.10 -7.04 4.30
C ALA A 107 17.04 -6.78 5.81
N LYS A 108 16.21 -5.83 6.24
CA LYS A 108 16.12 -5.44 7.65
C LYS A 108 15.19 -6.34 8.45
N THR A 109 15.48 -6.51 9.72
CA THR A 109 14.52 -7.07 10.66
C THR A 109 13.63 -5.96 11.18
N GLY A 110 12.41 -6.28 11.37
CA GLY A 110 11.56 -5.52 12.25
C GLY A 110 10.25 -5.13 11.61
N ASP A 111 9.24 -5.47 12.36
CA ASP A 111 7.94 -4.88 12.29
C ASP A 111 7.97 -3.67 13.23
N PRO A 112 7.74 -2.43 12.75
CA PRO A 112 7.79 -1.23 13.59
C PRO A 112 6.77 -1.28 14.73
N ASP A 113 5.75 -2.12 14.61
CA ASP A 113 4.68 -2.27 15.59
C ASP A 113 4.93 -3.42 16.58
N GLN A 114 5.94 -4.27 16.34
CA GLN A 114 6.27 -5.35 17.27
C GLN A 114 7.20 -4.86 18.39
N PRO A 115 6.87 -5.12 19.67
CA PRO A 115 7.74 -4.80 20.78
C PRO A 115 9.12 -5.47 20.66
N GLY A 116 10.18 -4.69 20.82
CA GLY A 116 11.55 -5.19 20.81
C GLY A 116 12.22 -5.22 19.44
N THR A 117 11.52 -4.88 18.37
CA THR A 117 12.13 -4.71 17.05
C THR A 117 12.54 -3.25 16.79
N PRO A 118 13.60 -2.98 16.02
CA PRO A 118 13.98 -1.61 15.67
C PRO A 118 12.88 -0.95 14.83
N LYS A 119 12.54 0.29 15.15
CA LYS A 119 11.68 1.09 14.29
C LYS A 119 12.40 1.43 12.98
N TRP A 120 11.65 1.63 11.90
CA TRP A 120 12.22 1.95 10.58
C TRP A 120 13.19 3.12 10.57
N GLU A 121 12.91 4.15 11.35
CA GLU A 121 13.81 5.30 11.51
C GLU A 121 15.15 4.92 12.13
N GLN A 122 15.15 3.95 13.04
CA GLN A 122 16.36 3.41 13.64
C GLN A 122 17.15 2.59 12.63
N GLU A 123 16.49 1.82 11.77
CA GLU A 123 17.13 1.06 10.70
C GLU A 123 17.79 1.99 9.66
N MET A 124 17.13 3.06 9.23
CA MET A 124 17.72 4.07 8.37
C MET A 124 18.95 4.71 8.98
N THR A 125 18.87 5.07 10.26
CA THR A 125 19.99 5.66 11.02
C THR A 125 21.14 4.67 11.18
N SER A 126 20.83 3.42 11.46
CA SER A 126 21.83 2.34 11.60
C SER A 126 22.54 2.06 10.28
N PHE A 127 21.79 2.06 9.17
CA PHE A 127 22.35 1.92 7.83
C PHE A 127 23.34 3.06 7.54
N LYS A 128 22.92 4.31 7.77
CA LYS A 128 23.81 5.48 7.59
C LYS A 128 25.05 5.42 8.48
N ALA A 129 24.90 5.04 9.74
CA ALA A 129 26.04 4.92 10.65
C ALA A 129 27.04 3.84 10.19
N LYS A 130 26.54 2.74 9.60
CA LYS A 130 27.37 1.62 9.17
C LYS A 130 28.02 1.85 7.80
N TYR A 131 27.30 2.45 6.85
CA TYR A 131 27.72 2.57 5.46
C TYR A 131 28.07 4.00 5.02
N GLY A 132 27.94 4.99 5.92
CA GLY A 132 28.27 6.39 5.66
C GLY A 132 27.24 7.14 4.79
N LYS A 133 26.19 6.46 4.32
CA LYS A 133 25.13 7.02 3.46
C LYS A 133 23.77 6.43 3.81
N TYR A 134 22.69 7.09 3.43
CA TYR A 134 21.37 6.48 3.45
C TYR A 134 21.20 5.43 2.32
N PRO A 135 20.28 4.47 2.42
CA PRO A 135 19.95 3.62 1.28
C PRO A 135 19.42 4.45 0.12
N ASP A 136 19.74 4.03 -1.11
CA ASP A 136 19.29 4.72 -2.33
C ASP A 136 17.77 4.54 -2.57
N ILE A 137 17.23 3.38 -2.18
CA ILE A 137 15.80 3.06 -2.22
C ILE A 137 15.39 2.44 -0.89
N TRP A 138 14.24 2.81 -0.36
CA TRP A 138 13.65 2.13 0.79
C TRP A 138 12.13 2.05 0.71
N ALA A 139 11.55 0.98 1.27
CA ALA A 139 10.12 0.92 1.53
C ALA A 139 9.79 1.93 2.63
N SER A 140 8.89 2.86 2.38
CA SER A 140 8.56 3.94 3.30
C SER A 140 7.31 3.63 4.10
N THR A 141 7.34 3.85 5.40
CA THR A 141 6.16 3.82 6.28
C THR A 141 5.48 5.18 6.38
N SER A 142 6.16 6.25 5.96
CA SER A 142 5.64 7.62 6.01
C SER A 142 6.40 8.52 5.05
N VAL A 143 5.89 8.62 3.83
CA VAL A 143 6.48 9.47 2.78
C VAL A 143 6.54 10.94 3.21
N THR A 144 5.51 11.42 3.92
CA THR A 144 5.52 12.79 4.46
C THR A 144 6.64 13.03 5.47
N ASN A 145 6.95 12.05 6.30
CA ASN A 145 8.06 12.16 7.24
C ASN A 145 9.42 12.12 6.52
N ASP A 146 9.54 11.30 5.50
CA ASP A 146 10.76 11.24 4.68
C ASP A 146 10.99 12.56 3.93
N ILE A 147 9.94 13.18 3.40
CA ILE A 147 9.99 14.54 2.82
C ILE A 147 10.37 15.56 3.89
N LYS A 148 9.71 15.56 5.05
CA LYS A 148 10.01 16.51 6.14
C LYS A 148 11.45 16.41 6.64
N LYS A 149 12.07 15.25 6.53
CA LYS A 149 13.51 15.03 6.86
C LYS A 149 14.47 15.39 5.71
N GLY A 150 13.95 15.74 4.54
CA GLY A 150 14.77 16.02 3.36
C GLY A 150 15.34 14.78 2.67
N LEU A 151 14.88 13.57 3.03
CA LEU A 151 15.45 12.30 2.56
C LEU A 151 14.92 11.86 1.19
N ALA A 152 13.62 12.09 0.91
CA ALA A 152 12.98 11.63 -0.32
C ALA A 152 13.22 12.62 -1.46
N ALA A 153 13.66 12.12 -2.62
CA ALA A 153 13.79 12.92 -3.83
C ALA A 153 12.42 13.30 -4.41
N ASP A 154 12.34 14.46 -5.08
CA ASP A 154 11.19 14.83 -5.90
C ASP A 154 11.23 14.08 -7.23
N LEU A 155 10.37 13.08 -7.37
CA LEU A 155 10.28 12.27 -8.59
C LEU A 155 9.40 12.92 -9.68
N SER A 156 8.81 14.09 -9.43
CA SER A 156 8.06 14.83 -10.45
C SER A 156 8.93 15.28 -11.63
N VAL A 157 10.24 15.29 -11.44
CA VAL A 157 11.23 15.51 -12.52
C VAL A 157 11.13 14.48 -13.65
N PHE A 158 10.53 13.31 -13.39
CA PHE A 158 10.27 12.24 -14.36
C PHE A 158 8.83 12.21 -14.89
N LYS A 159 8.01 13.23 -14.61
CA LYS A 159 6.56 13.24 -14.95
C LYS A 159 6.26 13.03 -16.44
N ASP A 160 7.21 13.38 -17.31
CA ASP A 160 7.08 13.23 -18.75
C ASP A 160 7.55 11.87 -19.28
N ASP A 161 8.11 11.04 -18.41
CA ASP A 161 8.53 9.68 -18.72
C ASP A 161 7.34 8.74 -18.91
N GLU A 162 7.42 7.86 -19.91
CA GLU A 162 6.34 6.93 -20.22
C GLU A 162 6.08 5.92 -19.09
N THR A 163 7.13 5.52 -18.37
CA THR A 163 6.97 4.63 -17.22
C THR A 163 6.27 5.34 -16.05
N TYR A 164 6.61 6.62 -15.81
CA TYR A 164 5.90 7.43 -14.81
C TYR A 164 4.41 7.56 -15.15
N LYS A 165 4.08 7.81 -16.40
CA LYS A 165 2.68 7.92 -16.87
C LYS A 165 1.92 6.60 -16.84
N ALA A 166 2.62 5.46 -16.87
CA ALA A 166 2.00 4.14 -16.81
C ALA A 166 1.45 3.76 -15.43
N TYR A 167 1.92 4.40 -14.36
CA TYR A 167 1.38 4.14 -13.02
C TYR A 167 -0.09 4.53 -12.89
N ASN A 168 -0.80 3.84 -12.02
CA ASN A 168 -2.15 4.22 -11.63
C ASN A 168 -2.15 5.61 -11.00
N LYS A 169 -2.92 6.52 -11.60
CA LYS A 169 -2.93 7.94 -11.20
C LYS A 169 -3.41 8.17 -9.77
N ASN A 170 -4.34 7.34 -9.28
CA ASN A 170 -4.81 7.45 -7.90
C ASN A 170 -3.71 7.06 -6.91
N LEU A 171 -2.97 5.98 -7.18
CA LEU A 171 -1.84 5.59 -6.36
C LEU A 171 -0.77 6.69 -6.35
N MET A 172 -0.42 7.22 -7.52
CA MET A 172 0.56 8.30 -7.64
C MET A 172 0.10 9.58 -6.94
N SER A 173 -1.17 9.96 -7.08
CA SER A 173 -1.72 11.19 -6.45
C SER A 173 -1.66 11.16 -4.93
N ASN A 174 -1.69 9.98 -4.33
CA ASN A 174 -1.58 9.82 -2.89
C ASN A 174 -0.15 10.03 -2.37
N LEU A 175 0.84 9.94 -3.24
CA LEU A 175 2.26 10.20 -2.95
C LEU A 175 2.72 11.55 -3.50
N ASN A 176 1.78 12.39 -3.96
CA ASN A 176 2.04 13.71 -4.52
C ASN A 176 1.54 14.80 -3.56
N TYR A 177 2.39 15.78 -3.31
CA TYR A 177 2.16 16.87 -2.37
C TYR A 177 2.48 18.20 -3.04
N TYR A 178 1.47 18.90 -3.54
CA TYR A 178 1.63 20.18 -4.24
C TYR A 178 2.47 20.10 -5.53
N GLY A 179 2.45 18.93 -6.18
CA GLY A 179 3.28 18.65 -7.35
C GLY A 179 4.64 18.01 -7.03
N PHE A 180 5.01 17.91 -5.76
CA PHE A 180 6.17 17.13 -5.31
C PHE A 180 5.80 15.65 -5.24
N GLN A 181 6.45 14.79 -6.03
CA GLN A 181 6.23 13.34 -6.02
C GLN A 181 7.22 12.67 -5.08
N GLY A 182 6.80 12.37 -3.85
CA GLY A 182 7.68 11.88 -2.78
C GLY A 182 8.03 10.40 -2.85
N GLY A 183 7.35 9.62 -3.69
CA GLY A 183 7.61 8.19 -3.81
C GLY A 183 6.89 7.55 -4.99
N LEU A 184 7.11 6.24 -5.19
CA LEU A 184 6.44 5.41 -6.17
C LEU A 184 5.66 4.29 -5.46
N PRO A 185 4.48 3.89 -5.94
CA PRO A 185 3.82 2.69 -5.44
C PRO A 185 4.65 1.45 -5.81
N SER A 186 5.01 0.62 -4.83
CA SER A 186 5.78 -0.59 -5.09
C SER A 186 4.89 -1.80 -5.30
N PHE A 187 3.85 -1.90 -4.51
CA PHE A 187 2.74 -2.80 -4.76
C PHE A 187 1.43 -2.19 -4.25
N SER A 188 0.32 -2.79 -4.66
CA SER A 188 -0.99 -2.47 -4.10
C SER A 188 -1.82 -3.73 -3.98
N ILE A 189 -2.84 -3.72 -3.12
CA ILE A 189 -3.85 -4.75 -3.06
C ILE A 189 -5.20 -4.11 -2.83
N PRO A 190 -6.15 -4.25 -3.78
CA PRO A 190 -7.56 -3.93 -3.52
C PRO A 190 -8.19 -5.03 -2.67
N TRP A 191 -8.98 -4.65 -1.68
CA TRP A 191 -9.69 -5.60 -0.84
C TRP A 191 -10.96 -5.00 -0.19
N GLY A 192 -11.78 -5.87 0.36
CA GLY A 192 -13.04 -5.50 0.98
C GLY A 192 -13.37 -6.42 2.17
N ILE A 193 -14.60 -6.87 2.23
CA ILE A 193 -15.12 -7.71 3.31
C ILE A 193 -15.16 -9.17 2.85
N TRP A 194 -14.48 -10.04 3.57
CA TRP A 194 -14.53 -11.48 3.37
C TRP A 194 -15.90 -12.02 3.82
N VAL A 195 -16.51 -12.87 3.00
CA VAL A 195 -17.82 -13.49 3.22
C VAL A 195 -17.67 -15.00 3.26
N ASN A 196 -18.05 -15.63 4.36
CA ASN A 196 -18.04 -17.07 4.54
C ASN A 196 -19.36 -17.68 4.03
N LYS A 197 -19.36 -18.16 2.79
CA LYS A 197 -20.52 -18.75 2.15
C LYS A 197 -20.91 -20.10 2.74
N ALA A 198 -19.93 -20.93 3.10
CA ALA A 198 -20.18 -22.24 3.69
C ALA A 198 -20.87 -22.14 5.06
N LEU A 199 -20.42 -21.20 5.90
CA LEU A 199 -21.08 -20.96 7.18
C LEU A 199 -22.50 -20.43 6.98
N ALA A 200 -22.70 -19.48 6.05
CA ALA A 200 -24.02 -18.95 5.73
C ALA A 200 -24.97 -20.06 5.28
N GLU A 201 -24.56 -20.92 4.36
CA GLU A 201 -25.34 -22.07 3.90
C GLU A 201 -25.68 -23.02 5.03
N SER A 202 -24.72 -23.38 5.88
CA SER A 202 -24.91 -24.28 7.02
C SER A 202 -25.92 -23.74 8.06
N LYS A 203 -26.13 -22.43 8.09
CA LYS A 203 -27.06 -21.71 8.97
C LYS A 203 -28.36 -21.31 8.30
N ASN A 204 -28.56 -21.68 7.02
CA ASN A 204 -29.68 -21.21 6.17
C ASN A 204 -29.81 -19.68 6.12
N ILE A 205 -28.69 -18.98 6.05
CA ILE A 205 -28.61 -17.54 5.90
C ILE A 205 -28.35 -17.21 4.43
N ASN A 206 -29.22 -16.42 3.83
CA ASN A 206 -28.99 -15.95 2.46
C ASN A 206 -27.80 -14.99 2.42
N VAL A 207 -26.84 -15.28 1.56
CA VAL A 207 -25.73 -14.38 1.25
C VAL A 207 -26.26 -13.28 0.32
N PRO A 208 -26.08 -11.99 0.64
CA PRO A 208 -26.44 -10.90 -0.29
C PRO A 208 -25.58 -10.94 -1.56
N ASP A 209 -26.03 -10.23 -2.59
CA ASP A 209 -25.22 -9.98 -3.78
C ASP A 209 -24.04 -9.03 -3.45
N PRO A 210 -22.96 -9.05 -4.25
CA PRO A 210 -21.76 -8.26 -3.96
C PRO A 210 -21.95 -6.74 -3.99
N ASP A 211 -22.98 -6.24 -4.64
CA ASP A 211 -23.37 -4.82 -4.70
C ASP A 211 -24.26 -4.38 -3.52
N TRP A 212 -24.14 -5.06 -2.41
CA TRP A 212 -24.93 -4.89 -1.20
C TRP A 212 -24.93 -3.49 -0.61
N THR A 213 -26.00 -3.19 0.11
CA THR A 213 -26.17 -1.98 0.90
C THR A 213 -25.73 -2.19 2.35
N ILE A 214 -25.49 -1.10 3.09
CA ILE A 214 -25.15 -1.15 4.52
C ILE A 214 -26.25 -1.83 5.36
N ASP A 215 -27.49 -1.73 4.93
CA ASP A 215 -28.62 -2.44 5.58
C ASP A 215 -28.59 -3.95 5.31
N GLU A 216 -28.25 -4.38 4.07
CA GLU A 216 -28.09 -5.79 3.75
C GLU A 216 -26.92 -6.40 4.46
N TYR A 217 -25.78 -5.70 4.45
CA TYR A 217 -24.61 -6.07 5.24
C TYR A 217 -24.97 -6.22 6.73
N THR A 218 -25.67 -5.24 7.31
CA THR A 218 -26.06 -5.27 8.71
C THR A 218 -26.99 -6.44 9.02
N ARG A 219 -27.98 -6.72 8.14
CA ARG A 219 -28.86 -7.87 8.28
C ARG A 219 -28.12 -9.20 8.19
N PHE A 220 -27.18 -9.30 7.28
CA PHE A 220 -26.32 -10.48 7.11
C PHE A 220 -25.43 -10.69 8.32
N PHE A 221 -24.65 -9.67 8.67
CA PHE A 221 -23.72 -9.68 9.77
C PHE A 221 -24.37 -10.01 11.12
N THR A 222 -25.52 -9.43 11.42
CA THR A 222 -26.19 -9.58 12.74
C THR A 222 -27.02 -10.84 12.89
N LYS A 223 -27.17 -11.68 11.84
CA LYS A 223 -27.88 -12.96 11.91
C LYS A 223 -27.08 -14.10 12.53
N SER A 224 -25.86 -13.88 12.85
CA SER A 224 -24.90 -14.94 13.14
C SER A 224 -24.87 -15.42 14.59
N ASP A 225 -25.86 -15.17 15.43
CA ASP A 225 -25.92 -15.62 16.83
C ASP A 225 -24.60 -15.33 17.60
N ASN A 226 -24.05 -14.14 17.44
CA ASN A 226 -22.75 -13.73 17.97
C ASN A 226 -21.54 -14.51 17.39
N THR A 227 -21.66 -15.03 16.19
CA THR A 227 -20.55 -15.69 15.47
C THR A 227 -19.88 -14.78 14.43
N SER A 228 -20.31 -13.54 14.28
CA SER A 228 -19.58 -12.56 13.47
C SER A 228 -18.44 -11.97 14.28
N PHE A 229 -17.31 -11.78 13.58
CA PHE A 229 -16.06 -11.56 14.25
C PHE A 229 -15.19 -10.55 13.48
N TRP A 230 -14.61 -9.60 14.19
CA TRP A 230 -13.95 -8.47 13.56
C TRP A 230 -12.47 -8.37 13.88
N GLY A 231 -11.91 -9.10 14.64
CA GLY A 231 -10.49 -9.00 14.97
C GLY A 231 -10.20 -8.13 16.19
N ASP A 232 -10.76 -6.95 16.27
CA ASP A 232 -10.66 -6.08 17.44
C ASP A 232 -11.86 -5.13 17.56
N LYS A 233 -11.95 -4.44 18.68
CA LYS A 233 -13.05 -3.51 18.99
C LYS A 233 -13.08 -2.28 18.08
N SER A 234 -11.95 -1.92 17.45
CA SER A 234 -11.86 -0.76 16.55
C SER A 234 -12.49 -1.04 15.19
N THR A 235 -12.69 -2.28 14.81
CA THR A 235 -13.07 -2.67 13.46
C THR A 235 -14.44 -2.14 13.01
N PRO A 236 -15.50 -2.09 13.85
CA PRO A 236 -16.74 -1.42 13.48
C PRO A 236 -16.56 0.04 13.07
N VAL A 237 -15.66 0.76 13.74
CA VAL A 237 -15.28 2.14 13.37
C VAL A 237 -14.50 2.15 12.06
N ASN A 238 -13.58 1.21 11.89
CA ASN A 238 -12.78 1.11 10.68
C ASN A 238 -13.63 0.81 9.44
N ILE A 239 -14.72 0.05 9.55
CA ILE A 239 -15.64 -0.16 8.42
C ILE A 239 -16.28 1.13 7.96
N ILE A 240 -16.71 1.97 8.89
CA ILE A 240 -17.26 3.29 8.55
C ILE A 240 -16.20 4.11 7.81
N ASN A 241 -14.96 4.12 8.30
CA ASN A 241 -13.87 4.82 7.65
C ASN A 241 -13.52 4.27 6.26
N MET A 242 -13.58 2.96 6.10
CA MET A 242 -13.16 2.27 4.87
C MET A 242 -14.27 2.19 3.83
N GLY A 243 -15.51 2.03 4.28
CA GLY A 243 -16.69 1.87 3.42
C GLY A 243 -17.37 3.19 3.07
N THR A 244 -16.96 4.30 3.69
CA THR A 244 -17.51 5.62 3.41
C THR A 244 -16.41 6.53 2.94
N THR A 245 -16.66 7.29 1.90
CA THR A 245 -15.71 8.27 1.38
C THR A 245 -15.66 9.54 2.20
N THR A 246 -16.46 9.62 3.26
CA THR A 246 -16.77 10.87 3.96
C THR A 246 -15.54 11.58 4.48
N ILE A 247 -14.72 10.91 5.27
CA ILE A 247 -13.59 11.57 5.93
C ILE A 247 -12.39 11.70 5.02
N ASN A 248 -11.92 10.60 4.45
CA ASN A 248 -10.73 10.64 3.61
C ASN A 248 -10.96 11.43 2.32
N LYS A 249 -12.16 11.35 1.74
CA LYS A 249 -12.54 12.15 0.59
C LYS A 249 -12.55 13.64 0.92
N GLN A 250 -13.13 14.04 2.05
CA GLN A 250 -13.10 15.44 2.47
C GLN A 250 -11.68 15.94 2.68
N ILE A 251 -10.84 15.17 3.39
CA ILE A 251 -9.44 15.55 3.60
C ILE A 251 -8.70 15.68 2.27
N LYS A 252 -8.88 14.71 1.38
CA LYS A 252 -8.23 14.69 0.06
C LYS A 252 -8.67 15.85 -0.82
N GLU A 253 -9.97 16.15 -0.87
CA GLU A 253 -10.53 17.18 -1.76
C GLU A 253 -10.46 18.58 -1.17
N LYS A 254 -10.70 18.73 0.13
CA LYS A 254 -10.87 20.03 0.80
C LYS A 254 -9.73 20.41 1.74
N GLY A 255 -8.93 19.42 2.20
CA GLY A 255 -7.91 19.62 3.24
C GLY A 255 -8.50 19.89 4.63
N THR A 256 -9.76 19.51 4.85
CA THR A 256 -10.49 19.63 6.11
C THR A 256 -11.45 18.45 6.25
N VAL A 257 -11.96 18.24 7.46
CA VAL A 257 -13.07 17.31 7.71
C VAL A 257 -14.28 18.07 8.25
N ASP A 258 -15.45 17.54 7.94
CA ASP A 258 -16.70 17.86 8.63
C ASP A 258 -17.32 16.56 9.14
N LEU A 259 -17.17 16.32 10.44
CA LEU A 259 -17.72 15.13 11.12
C LEU A 259 -19.14 15.37 11.64
N ASP A 260 -19.55 16.63 11.79
CA ASP A 260 -20.84 17.01 12.37
C ASP A 260 -21.92 17.18 11.30
N ASN A 261 -22.02 16.21 10.39
CA ASN A 261 -23.02 16.18 9.32
C ASN A 261 -23.96 14.98 9.46
N ASP A 262 -25.04 14.97 8.67
CA ASP A 262 -26.08 13.95 8.75
C ASP A 262 -25.61 12.59 8.28
N GLU A 263 -24.68 12.53 7.30
CA GLU A 263 -24.07 11.28 6.83
C GLU A 263 -23.34 10.57 7.98
N VAL A 264 -22.41 11.26 8.62
CA VAL A 264 -21.64 10.71 9.75
C VAL A 264 -22.58 10.29 10.89
N LYS A 265 -23.55 11.15 11.26
CA LYS A 265 -24.51 10.84 12.33
C LYS A 265 -25.37 9.60 12.02
N SER A 266 -25.77 9.43 10.77
CA SER A 266 -26.51 8.26 10.31
C SER A 266 -25.66 7.00 10.44
N LEU A 267 -24.44 7.02 9.92
CA LEU A 267 -23.51 5.88 9.92
C LEU A 267 -23.12 5.44 11.35
N LEU A 268 -22.95 6.37 12.27
CA LEU A 268 -22.68 6.04 13.67
C LEU A 268 -23.79 5.21 14.32
N SER A 269 -25.02 5.27 13.81
CA SER A 269 -26.15 4.50 14.34
C SER A 269 -26.02 2.97 14.14
N TYR A 270 -25.20 2.52 13.21
CA TYR A 270 -24.96 1.09 12.95
C TYR A 270 -23.97 0.46 13.95
N ILE A 271 -23.03 1.27 14.47
CA ILE A 271 -21.90 0.77 15.27
C ILE A 271 -22.32 0.01 16.52
N PRO A 272 -23.27 0.48 17.36
CA PRO A 272 -23.70 -0.27 18.55
C PRO A 272 -24.25 -1.66 18.22
N LYS A 273 -24.99 -1.76 17.10
CA LYS A 273 -25.56 -3.03 16.65
C LYS A 273 -24.49 -3.99 16.15
N TRP A 274 -23.50 -3.49 15.42
CA TRP A 274 -22.36 -4.29 14.98
C TRP A 274 -21.49 -4.70 16.16
N ALA A 275 -21.20 -3.78 17.07
CA ALA A 275 -20.41 -4.06 18.26
C ALA A 275 -21.06 -5.13 19.15
N ALA A 276 -22.39 -5.12 19.29
CA ALA A 276 -23.14 -6.15 20.02
C ALA A 276 -23.07 -7.54 19.35
N SER A 277 -22.81 -7.60 18.04
CA SER A 277 -22.65 -8.83 17.26
C SER A 277 -21.19 -9.24 17.03
N THR A 278 -20.25 -8.46 17.58
CA THR A 278 -18.81 -8.65 17.41
C THR A 278 -18.21 -9.27 18.67
N ILE A 279 -17.27 -10.19 18.49
CA ILE A 279 -16.49 -10.76 19.59
C ILE A 279 -15.07 -10.20 19.46
N ASP A 280 -14.58 -9.58 20.52
CA ASP A 280 -13.18 -9.16 20.60
C ASP A 280 -12.26 -10.38 20.59
N VAL A 281 -11.22 -10.37 19.76
CA VAL A 281 -10.26 -11.48 19.68
C VAL A 281 -9.62 -11.75 21.05
N ALA A 282 -9.25 -10.73 21.77
CA ALA A 282 -8.63 -10.87 23.08
C ALA A 282 -9.57 -11.47 24.13
N GLU A 283 -10.85 -11.11 24.11
CA GLU A 283 -11.87 -11.61 25.02
C GLU A 283 -12.50 -12.92 24.51
N GLY A 284 -12.80 -12.97 23.21
CA GLY A 284 -13.48 -14.09 22.56
C GLY A 284 -12.60 -15.32 22.37
N ALA A 285 -11.28 -15.16 22.25
CA ALA A 285 -10.35 -16.27 22.09
C ALA A 285 -10.48 -17.32 23.22
N GLY A 286 -10.67 -16.88 24.45
CA GLY A 286 -10.89 -17.77 25.59
C GLY A 286 -12.20 -18.58 25.50
N THR A 287 -13.23 -18.02 24.89
CA THR A 287 -14.55 -18.65 24.76
C THR A 287 -14.62 -19.56 23.54
N LEU A 288 -14.17 -19.07 22.40
CA LEU A 288 -14.22 -19.82 21.13
C LEU A 288 -13.17 -20.94 21.07
N SER A 289 -12.01 -20.76 21.67
CA SER A 289 -10.93 -21.74 21.64
C SER A 289 -11.19 -22.99 22.49
N LYS A 290 -12.29 -23.07 23.24
CA LYS A 290 -12.68 -24.31 23.93
C LYS A 290 -13.12 -25.40 22.97
N ASP A 291 -13.71 -25.00 21.82
CA ASP A 291 -14.29 -25.91 20.83
C ASP A 291 -13.43 -26.08 19.60
N ILE A 292 -12.47 -25.18 19.36
CA ILE A 292 -11.53 -25.23 18.25
C ILE A 292 -10.11 -25.08 18.77
N LYS A 293 -9.23 -26.00 18.32
CA LYS A 293 -7.82 -25.98 18.67
C LYS A 293 -7.08 -25.02 17.74
N ILE A 294 -7.30 -23.71 17.92
CA ILE A 294 -6.58 -22.68 17.16
C ILE A 294 -5.32 -22.31 17.94
N GLU A 295 -4.15 -22.53 17.34
CA GLU A 295 -2.85 -22.25 17.96
C GLU A 295 -2.63 -20.73 18.10
N SER A 296 -2.96 -19.96 17.06
CA SER A 296 -2.89 -18.51 17.08
C SER A 296 -4.24 -17.91 17.47
N LYS A 297 -4.30 -17.29 18.62
CA LYS A 297 -5.52 -16.69 19.18
C LYS A 297 -5.64 -15.18 18.89
N THR A 298 -4.70 -14.61 18.11
CA THR A 298 -4.58 -13.17 17.93
C THR A 298 -5.17 -12.66 16.62
N TYR A 299 -5.52 -13.54 15.69
CA TYR A 299 -6.00 -13.13 14.38
C TYR A 299 -7.41 -13.64 14.10
N SER A 300 -8.31 -12.74 13.74
CA SER A 300 -9.70 -13.03 13.33
C SER A 300 -9.76 -13.95 12.09
N TRP A 301 -8.73 -13.98 11.27
CA TRP A 301 -8.62 -14.83 10.10
C TRP A 301 -8.78 -16.31 10.42
N TYR A 302 -8.16 -16.80 11.50
CA TYR A 302 -8.29 -18.20 11.93
C TYR A 302 -9.74 -18.58 12.28
N TYR A 303 -10.46 -17.67 12.90
CA TYR A 303 -11.88 -17.88 13.22
C TYR A 303 -12.75 -17.91 11.97
N PHE A 304 -12.43 -17.08 10.98
CA PHE A 304 -13.10 -17.08 9.69
C PHE A 304 -12.87 -18.40 8.96
N CYS A 305 -11.63 -18.88 8.85
CA CYS A 305 -11.28 -20.14 8.21
C CYS A 305 -11.91 -21.36 8.90
N ASN A 306 -12.18 -21.27 10.18
CA ASN A 306 -12.79 -22.35 10.96
C ASN A 306 -14.32 -22.19 11.13
N ASN A 307 -14.97 -21.46 10.23
CA ASN A 307 -16.43 -21.29 10.17
C ASN A 307 -17.04 -20.75 11.48
N ARG A 308 -16.40 -19.72 12.08
CA ARG A 308 -16.86 -19.08 13.32
C ARG A 308 -17.37 -17.66 13.10
N CYS A 309 -17.19 -17.07 11.92
CA CYS A 309 -17.73 -15.78 11.58
C CYS A 309 -18.20 -15.72 10.14
N LEU A 310 -19.31 -15.02 9.89
CA LEU A 310 -19.89 -14.83 8.55
C LEU A 310 -19.06 -13.87 7.72
N THR A 311 -18.48 -12.84 8.36
CA THR A 311 -17.68 -11.83 7.69
C THR A 311 -16.39 -11.62 8.45
N ASN A 312 -15.37 -11.18 7.73
CA ASN A 312 -14.11 -10.75 8.31
C ASN A 312 -13.53 -9.59 7.50
N ILE A 313 -12.84 -8.71 8.19
CA ILE A 313 -11.95 -7.74 7.56
C ILE A 313 -10.57 -8.05 8.12
N THR A 314 -9.70 -8.48 7.24
CA THR A 314 -8.33 -8.83 7.61
C THR A 314 -7.37 -8.25 6.61
N ASP A 315 -6.10 -8.34 6.91
CA ASP A 315 -5.06 -7.84 6.04
C ASP A 315 -5.11 -8.52 4.67
N PRO A 316 -4.89 -7.74 3.59
CA PRO A 316 -4.99 -8.25 2.22
C PRO A 316 -3.98 -9.35 1.88
N TRP A 317 -2.91 -9.52 2.66
CA TRP A 317 -1.98 -10.63 2.50
C TRP A 317 -2.64 -12.01 2.59
N TYR A 318 -3.77 -12.10 3.25
CA TYR A 318 -4.53 -13.34 3.33
C TYR A 318 -5.25 -13.73 2.04
N LEU A 319 -5.30 -12.86 1.02
CA LEU A 319 -5.76 -13.24 -0.32
C LEU A 319 -5.00 -14.44 -0.88
N THR A 320 -3.70 -14.45 -0.73
CA THR A 320 -2.85 -15.58 -1.12
C THR A 320 -2.95 -16.75 -0.14
N ALA A 321 -3.01 -16.48 1.15
CA ALA A 321 -3.05 -17.52 2.18
C ALA A 321 -4.35 -18.33 2.15
N GLY A 322 -5.51 -17.66 1.99
CA GLY A 322 -6.83 -18.31 1.92
C GLY A 322 -7.06 -19.14 0.66
N ALA A 323 -6.20 -19.02 -0.35
CA ALA A 323 -6.29 -19.74 -1.60
C ALA A 323 -5.14 -20.73 -1.82
N ASP A 324 -4.21 -20.82 -0.89
CA ASP A 324 -3.04 -21.70 -1.01
C ASP A 324 -3.37 -23.14 -0.58
N GLU A 325 -3.60 -24.01 -1.56
CA GLU A 325 -3.88 -25.42 -1.31
C GLU A 325 -2.78 -26.16 -0.56
N SER A 326 -1.54 -25.67 -0.56
CA SER A 326 -0.45 -26.24 0.24
C SER A 326 -0.68 -26.08 1.75
N ALA A 327 -1.56 -25.15 2.14
CA ALA A 327 -1.92 -24.86 3.51
C ALA A 327 -3.19 -25.62 4.00
N LYS A 328 -3.70 -26.61 3.25
CA LYS A 328 -4.97 -27.33 3.58
C LYS A 328 -5.05 -27.89 5.00
N GLU A 329 -3.92 -28.30 5.55
CA GLU A 329 -3.85 -28.81 6.93
C GLU A 329 -3.68 -27.69 7.97
N SER A 330 -3.63 -26.44 7.52
CA SER A 330 -3.46 -25.28 8.39
C SER A 330 -4.81 -24.72 8.87
N GLU A 331 -4.88 -24.27 10.12
CA GLU A 331 -6.01 -23.54 10.67
C GLU A 331 -6.29 -22.20 9.95
N SER A 332 -5.36 -21.73 9.13
CA SER A 332 -5.49 -20.51 8.32
C SER A 332 -6.04 -20.75 6.91
N TYR A 333 -6.38 -21.99 6.56
CA TYR A 333 -6.91 -22.35 5.25
C TYR A 333 -8.44 -22.38 5.25
N ILE A 334 -9.04 -21.87 4.18
CA ILE A 334 -10.45 -22.04 3.86
C ILE A 334 -10.58 -22.44 2.38
N ASP A 335 -11.41 -23.45 2.08
CA ASP A 335 -11.60 -23.90 0.69
C ASP A 335 -12.14 -22.75 -0.17
N SER A 336 -11.57 -22.61 -1.36
CA SER A 336 -11.91 -21.50 -2.27
C SER A 336 -13.39 -21.40 -2.64
N LYS A 337 -14.13 -22.51 -2.62
CA LYS A 337 -15.58 -22.52 -2.87
C LYS A 337 -16.39 -21.93 -1.72
N ASP A 338 -15.84 -21.89 -0.52
CA ASP A 338 -16.54 -21.59 0.73
C ASP A 338 -16.54 -20.11 1.09
N TRP A 339 -15.82 -19.27 0.34
CA TRP A 339 -15.72 -17.85 0.58
C TRP A 339 -15.80 -16.99 -0.68
N ASP A 340 -16.06 -15.72 -0.49
CA ASP A 340 -15.89 -14.66 -1.47
C ASP A 340 -15.37 -13.40 -0.78
N ILE A 341 -15.03 -12.37 -1.53
CA ILE A 341 -14.62 -11.07 -1.01
C ILE A 341 -15.45 -9.98 -1.69
N TYR A 342 -16.18 -9.21 -0.92
CA TYR A 342 -17.13 -8.22 -1.38
C TYR A 342 -16.59 -6.80 -1.18
N PRO A 343 -16.97 -5.83 -2.02
CA PRO A 343 -16.75 -4.42 -1.72
C PRO A 343 -17.35 -4.02 -0.36
N PHE A 344 -16.93 -2.88 0.18
CA PHE A 344 -17.64 -2.28 1.30
C PHE A 344 -19.04 -1.87 0.86
N PRO A 345 -20.03 -2.01 1.75
CA PRO A 345 -21.43 -1.80 1.39
C PRO A 345 -21.70 -0.34 1.03
N SER A 346 -22.61 -0.15 0.06
CA SER A 346 -23.11 1.19 -0.28
C SER A 346 -23.98 1.76 0.83
N THR A 347 -24.05 3.08 0.88
CA THR A 347 -24.88 3.87 1.80
C THR A 347 -25.79 4.80 0.99
N ASP A 348 -26.68 5.51 1.64
CA ASP A 348 -27.48 6.56 0.98
C ASP A 348 -26.62 7.71 0.41
N TYR A 349 -25.35 7.78 0.81
CA TYR A 349 -24.44 8.89 0.51
C TYR A 349 -23.31 8.50 -0.47
N CYS A 350 -22.99 7.22 -0.57
CA CYS A 350 -21.98 6.74 -1.50
C CYS A 350 -22.28 5.33 -2.01
N GLY A 351 -21.81 4.99 -3.21
CA GLY A 351 -21.84 3.64 -3.76
C GLY A 351 -20.90 2.68 -3.01
N ASN A 352 -20.83 1.43 -3.49
CA ASN A 352 -19.85 0.47 -2.99
C ASN A 352 -18.42 0.99 -3.20
N THR A 353 -17.55 0.72 -2.25
CA THR A 353 -16.14 1.14 -2.26
C THR A 353 -15.23 -0.04 -1.96
N ILE A 354 -13.94 0.14 -2.23
CA ILE A 354 -12.90 -0.82 -1.85
C ILE A 354 -11.83 -0.12 -1.04
N LYS A 355 -11.13 -0.87 -0.23
CA LYS A 355 -9.88 -0.40 0.36
C LYS A 355 -8.71 -0.79 -0.54
N VAL A 356 -7.75 0.10 -0.67
CA VAL A 356 -6.49 -0.20 -1.34
C VAL A 356 -5.35 -0.02 -0.34
N VAL A 357 -4.59 -1.07 -0.13
CA VAL A 357 -3.32 -0.99 0.58
C VAL A 357 -2.24 -0.80 -0.47
N MET A 358 -1.33 0.10 -0.20
CA MET A 358 -0.19 0.38 -1.05
C MET A 358 1.04 0.61 -0.17
N ASP A 359 2.13 -0.09 -0.47
CA ASP A 359 3.43 0.21 0.11
C ASP A 359 4.23 1.07 -0.87
N PRO A 360 4.60 2.29 -0.47
CA PRO A 360 5.42 3.15 -1.30
C PRO A 360 6.90 2.85 -1.09
N ILE A 361 7.69 3.10 -2.14
CA ILE A 361 9.14 3.24 -2.03
C ILE A 361 9.53 4.69 -2.25
N CYS A 362 10.53 5.14 -1.50
CA CYS A 362 11.19 6.43 -1.71
C CYS A 362 12.57 6.23 -2.33
N ILE A 363 13.02 7.23 -3.08
CA ILE A 363 14.39 7.34 -3.61
C ILE A 363 15.10 8.46 -2.88
N HIS A 364 16.38 8.27 -2.56
CA HIS A 364 17.17 9.21 -1.80
C HIS A 364 17.35 10.55 -2.52
N ASN A 365 17.24 11.64 -1.77
CA ASN A 365 17.55 12.99 -2.21
C ASN A 365 19.06 13.24 -2.09
N TYR A 366 19.83 12.90 -3.13
CA TYR A 366 21.28 13.04 -3.13
C TYR A 366 21.75 14.47 -2.94
N ALA A 367 21.00 15.46 -3.42
CA ALA A 367 21.34 16.89 -3.22
C ALA A 367 21.33 17.33 -1.75
N ALA A 368 20.81 16.52 -0.83
CA ALA A 368 20.85 16.81 0.60
C ALA A 368 22.12 16.31 1.30
N ASP A 369 22.92 15.46 0.66
CA ASP A 369 24.05 14.78 1.31
C ASP A 369 25.20 15.75 1.64
N ASP A 370 25.42 16.76 0.81
CA ASP A 370 26.43 17.82 0.99
C ASP A 370 25.84 19.13 1.57
N GLY A 371 24.53 19.15 1.84
CA GLY A 371 23.82 20.33 2.31
C GLY A 371 23.57 21.39 1.23
N ASN A 372 23.89 21.06 -0.02
CA ASN A 372 23.77 21.96 -1.15
C ASN A 372 22.50 21.69 -1.94
N LYS A 373 21.38 21.99 -1.65
CA LYS A 373 20.08 21.71 -2.31
C LYS A 373 20.05 21.78 -3.85
N GLU A 374 21.19 21.94 -4.51
CA GLU A 374 21.37 21.91 -5.96
C GLU A 374 21.96 20.58 -6.37
N TRP A 375 21.44 20.01 -7.45
CA TRP A 375 21.85 18.71 -7.98
C TRP A 375 23.09 18.85 -8.86
N SER A 376 24.20 18.22 -8.50
CA SER A 376 25.33 18.00 -9.38
C SER A 376 24.99 17.02 -10.51
N ASP A 377 25.80 16.97 -11.56
CA ASP A 377 25.56 16.05 -12.68
C ASP A 377 25.72 14.57 -12.26
N ASP A 378 26.61 14.29 -11.31
CA ASP A 378 26.79 12.94 -10.77
C ASP A 378 25.56 12.50 -9.96
N GLU A 379 24.99 13.39 -9.15
CA GLU A 379 23.77 13.12 -8.38
C GLU A 379 22.54 12.91 -9.29
N LYS A 380 22.44 13.72 -10.37
CA LYS A 380 21.41 13.52 -11.41
C LYS A 380 21.57 12.18 -12.11
N ALA A 381 22.80 11.80 -12.46
CA ALA A 381 23.08 10.50 -13.07
C ALA A 381 22.73 9.34 -12.12
N LYS A 382 23.07 9.50 -10.83
CA LYS A 382 22.72 8.54 -9.78
C LYS A 382 21.21 8.44 -9.59
N LEU A 383 20.49 9.57 -9.49
CA LEU A 383 19.04 9.59 -9.40
C LEU A 383 18.37 8.88 -10.58
N LYS A 384 18.86 9.14 -11.78
CA LYS A 384 18.36 8.51 -13.00
C LYS A 384 18.55 6.99 -12.98
N ALA A 385 19.73 6.50 -12.61
CA ALA A 385 20.01 5.07 -12.50
C ALA A 385 19.11 4.40 -11.43
N THR A 386 18.97 5.04 -10.28
CA THR A 386 18.14 4.56 -9.17
C THR A 386 16.65 4.55 -9.55
N TYR A 387 16.15 5.60 -10.19
CA TYR A 387 14.78 5.68 -10.69
C TYR A 387 14.51 4.59 -11.74
N THR A 388 15.45 4.36 -12.67
CA THR A 388 15.31 3.31 -13.70
C THR A 388 15.18 1.93 -13.07
N PHE A 389 15.98 1.63 -12.04
CA PHE A 389 15.81 0.38 -11.31
C PHE A 389 14.48 0.32 -10.54
N ALA A 390 14.12 1.37 -9.83
CA ALA A 390 12.88 1.43 -9.04
C ALA A 390 11.64 1.21 -9.91
N THR A 391 11.57 1.86 -11.07
CA THR A 391 10.45 1.70 -12.02
C THR A 391 10.48 0.36 -12.74
N TYR A 392 11.66 -0.18 -13.05
CA TYR A 392 11.77 -1.53 -13.57
C TYR A 392 11.21 -2.54 -12.56
N TRP A 393 11.58 -2.43 -11.29
CA TRP A 393 11.09 -3.31 -10.23
C TRP A 393 9.57 -3.25 -10.07
N THR A 394 9.01 -2.04 -10.01
CA THR A 394 7.62 -1.85 -9.57
C THR A 394 6.61 -1.82 -10.73
N ALA A 395 7.03 -1.43 -11.94
CA ALA A 395 6.13 -1.18 -13.06
C ALA A 395 6.37 -2.08 -14.28
N SER A 396 7.54 -2.77 -14.43
CA SER A 396 7.76 -3.55 -15.63
C SER A 396 7.08 -4.93 -15.58
N THR A 397 6.60 -5.38 -16.74
CA THR A 397 6.00 -6.72 -16.87
C THR A 397 7.05 -7.82 -16.71
N GLU A 398 8.28 -7.59 -17.17
CA GLU A 398 9.38 -8.54 -17.06
C GLU A 398 9.80 -8.76 -15.59
N ALA A 399 9.86 -7.68 -14.80
CA ALA A 399 10.14 -7.80 -13.37
C ALA A 399 8.99 -8.50 -12.65
N LYS A 400 7.74 -8.19 -13.01
CA LYS A 400 6.56 -8.86 -12.47
C LYS A 400 6.63 -10.36 -12.74
N GLN A 401 6.91 -10.78 -13.98
CA GLN A 401 7.08 -12.20 -14.33
C GLN A 401 8.21 -12.86 -13.53
N ALA A 402 9.36 -12.17 -13.40
CA ALA A 402 10.49 -12.69 -12.64
C ALA A 402 10.15 -12.91 -11.16
N ILE A 403 9.39 -12.00 -10.55
CA ILE A 403 8.90 -12.13 -9.18
C ILE A 403 7.97 -13.35 -9.05
N PHE A 404 7.06 -13.53 -10.00
CA PHE A 404 6.08 -14.63 -9.98
C PHE A 404 6.72 -16.00 -10.20
N ASP A 405 7.76 -16.07 -11.02
CA ASP A 405 8.51 -17.31 -11.28
C ASP A 405 9.47 -17.66 -10.14
N GLN A 406 9.88 -16.66 -9.34
CA GLN A 406 10.81 -16.87 -8.23
C GLN A 406 10.14 -17.63 -7.09
N LYS A 407 10.86 -18.64 -6.58
CA LYS A 407 10.48 -19.37 -5.37
C LYS A 407 11.34 -18.97 -4.19
N TRP A 408 10.76 -19.08 -3.01
CA TRP A 408 11.44 -18.92 -1.73
C TRP A 408 10.93 -19.96 -0.73
N THR A 409 11.63 -20.17 0.37
CA THR A 409 11.30 -21.17 1.38
C THR A 409 10.78 -20.50 2.65
N ASP A 410 9.55 -20.81 3.01
CA ASP A 410 8.92 -20.39 4.26
C ASP A 410 8.68 -21.61 5.15
N ASN A 411 9.38 -21.69 6.28
CA ASN A 411 9.29 -22.81 7.22
C ASN A 411 9.40 -24.21 6.56
N GLY A 412 10.27 -24.33 5.55
CA GLY A 412 10.49 -25.57 4.81
C GLY A 412 9.52 -25.81 3.65
N ALA A 413 8.52 -24.96 3.45
CA ALA A 413 7.62 -25.00 2.30
C ALA A 413 8.07 -24.04 1.20
N GLU A 414 8.04 -24.50 -0.05
CA GLU A 414 8.34 -23.67 -1.20
C GLU A 414 7.11 -22.85 -1.61
N LYS A 415 7.28 -21.51 -1.69
CA LYS A 415 6.22 -20.55 -2.06
C LYS A 415 6.68 -19.66 -3.21
N SER A 416 5.72 -19.05 -3.94
CA SER A 416 6.02 -18.00 -4.91
C SER A 416 6.45 -16.71 -4.19
N ALA A 417 7.42 -16.00 -4.76
CA ALA A 417 7.79 -14.68 -4.28
C ALA A 417 6.79 -13.59 -4.66
N ALA A 418 5.78 -13.91 -5.46
CA ALA A 418 4.78 -12.93 -5.92
C ALA A 418 4.04 -12.25 -4.77
N GLY A 419 3.63 -13.01 -3.74
CA GLY A 419 2.89 -12.44 -2.60
C GLY A 419 1.76 -11.52 -3.05
N ASP A 420 1.74 -10.34 -2.48
CA ASP A 420 0.69 -9.33 -2.65
C ASP A 420 0.89 -8.43 -3.87
N SER A 421 1.78 -8.78 -4.79
CA SER A 421 2.23 -7.91 -5.89
C SER A 421 1.16 -7.62 -6.95
N PHE A 422 0.00 -7.11 -6.54
CA PHE A 422 -1.04 -6.64 -7.46
C PHE A 422 -0.48 -5.47 -8.31
N PRO A 423 -0.86 -5.37 -9.61
CA PRO A 423 -0.32 -4.33 -10.49
C PRO A 423 -0.58 -2.91 -10.00
N VAL A 424 0.43 -2.06 -10.11
CA VAL A 424 0.35 -0.61 -9.76
C VAL A 424 0.26 0.30 -11.00
N VAL A 425 0.12 -0.30 -12.17
CA VAL A 425 0.11 0.35 -13.49
C VAL A 425 -1.29 0.29 -14.12
N THR A 426 -1.47 0.95 -15.26
CA THR A 426 -2.73 1.01 -16.00
C THR A 426 -2.56 0.58 -17.47
N GLY A 427 -3.67 0.48 -18.20
CA GLY A 427 -3.69 0.21 -19.64
C GLY A 427 -3.15 -1.18 -20.01
N ASP A 428 -2.50 -1.29 -21.17
CA ASP A 428 -1.99 -2.57 -21.68
C ASP A 428 -0.97 -3.24 -20.76
N THR A 429 -0.20 -2.46 -20.02
CA THR A 429 0.75 -2.99 -19.03
C THR A 429 0.01 -3.63 -17.87
N TYR A 430 -1.05 -3.01 -17.37
CA TYR A 430 -1.93 -3.59 -16.36
C TYR A 430 -2.51 -4.92 -16.82
N ASN A 431 -3.09 -4.98 -18.03
CA ASN A 431 -3.69 -6.19 -18.56
C ASN A 431 -2.69 -7.36 -18.61
N LYS A 432 -1.46 -7.09 -19.12
CA LYS A 432 -0.40 -8.10 -19.17
C LYS A 432 0.03 -8.57 -17.77
N GLN A 433 0.12 -7.67 -16.82
CA GLN A 433 0.46 -8.01 -15.44
C GLN A 433 -0.67 -8.75 -14.73
N MET A 434 -1.94 -8.41 -15.02
CA MET A 434 -3.10 -9.17 -14.52
C MET A 434 -3.16 -10.58 -15.09
N ASP A 435 -2.79 -10.79 -16.36
CA ASP A 435 -2.68 -12.13 -16.93
C ASP A 435 -1.66 -12.98 -16.17
N ILE A 436 -0.51 -12.42 -15.82
CA ILE A 436 0.50 -13.09 -14.99
C ILE A 436 -0.07 -13.37 -13.60
N TRP A 437 -0.64 -12.35 -12.95
CA TRP A 437 -1.18 -12.42 -11.59
C TRP A 437 -2.29 -13.47 -11.46
N ASN A 438 -3.24 -13.49 -12.40
CA ASN A 438 -4.34 -14.45 -12.45
C ASN A 438 -3.89 -15.90 -12.71
N ASN A 439 -2.69 -16.11 -13.23
CA ASN A 439 -2.14 -17.44 -13.49
C ASN A 439 -1.41 -18.06 -12.31
N LEU A 440 -1.16 -17.32 -11.23
CA LEU A 440 -0.66 -17.93 -10.00
C LEU A 440 -1.66 -18.95 -9.45
N PRO A 441 -1.18 -20.10 -8.95
CA PRO A 441 -2.04 -21.15 -8.41
C PRO A 441 -3.04 -20.61 -7.37
N ALA A 442 -2.58 -19.77 -6.44
CA ALA A 442 -3.41 -19.15 -5.43
C ALA A 442 -4.50 -18.24 -6.03
N HIS A 443 -4.17 -17.47 -7.06
CA HIS A 443 -5.09 -16.48 -7.64
C HIS A 443 -6.14 -17.09 -8.57
N LYS A 444 -5.88 -18.27 -9.14
CA LYS A 444 -6.88 -18.98 -9.95
C LYS A 444 -8.16 -19.30 -9.19
N THR A 445 -8.09 -19.39 -7.87
CA THR A 445 -9.21 -19.83 -7.04
C THR A 445 -10.29 -18.76 -6.88
N TYR A 446 -9.95 -17.48 -7.02
CA TYR A 446 -10.89 -16.39 -6.78
C TYR A 446 -11.09 -15.42 -7.95
N LYS A 447 -10.29 -15.52 -9.02
CA LYS A 447 -10.43 -14.64 -10.20
C LYS A 447 -11.82 -14.61 -10.81
N ASP A 448 -12.59 -15.71 -10.68
CA ASP A 448 -13.92 -15.86 -11.23
C ASP A 448 -15.05 -15.59 -10.23
N LYS A 449 -14.72 -15.25 -8.96
CA LYS A 449 -15.70 -14.95 -7.92
C LYS A 449 -16.41 -13.63 -8.20
N GLU A 450 -17.72 -13.59 -7.92
CA GLU A 450 -18.56 -12.43 -8.24
C GLU A 450 -18.14 -11.19 -7.42
N GLY A 451 -17.85 -11.35 -6.12
CA GLY A 451 -17.40 -10.24 -5.29
C GLY A 451 -16.04 -9.69 -5.73
N TRP A 452 -15.11 -10.58 -6.11
CA TRP A 452 -13.81 -10.14 -6.63
C TRP A 452 -13.94 -9.37 -7.95
N LYS A 453 -14.86 -9.78 -8.84
CA LYS A 453 -15.13 -9.03 -10.07
C LYS A 453 -15.64 -7.61 -9.80
N GLU A 454 -16.51 -7.43 -8.80
CA GLU A 454 -16.98 -6.11 -8.40
C GLU A 454 -15.84 -5.27 -7.78
N ILE A 455 -14.95 -5.89 -6.99
CA ILE A 455 -13.73 -5.20 -6.49
C ILE A 455 -12.86 -4.71 -7.65
N LEU A 456 -12.59 -5.55 -8.66
CA LEU A 456 -11.78 -5.16 -9.82
C LEU A 456 -12.44 -4.06 -10.64
N LYS A 457 -13.78 -4.10 -10.80
CA LYS A 457 -14.53 -3.05 -11.46
C LYS A 457 -14.42 -1.70 -10.75
N LEU A 458 -14.50 -1.69 -9.43
CA LEU A 458 -14.29 -0.47 -8.63
C LEU A 458 -12.84 0.01 -8.72
N TRP A 459 -11.87 -0.91 -8.73
CA TRP A 459 -10.46 -0.58 -8.96
C TRP A 459 -10.23 0.10 -10.31
N GLU A 460 -10.78 -0.45 -11.39
CA GLU A 460 -10.64 0.09 -12.74
C GLU A 460 -11.33 1.46 -12.90
N ASN A 461 -12.46 1.66 -12.23
CA ASN A 461 -13.20 2.92 -12.21
C ASN A 461 -12.62 3.95 -11.23
N ASN A 462 -11.49 3.64 -10.57
CA ASN A 462 -10.85 4.49 -9.56
C ASN A 462 -11.77 4.88 -8.37
N GLU A 463 -12.77 4.11 -8.08
CA GLU A 463 -13.65 4.26 -6.91
C GLU A 463 -13.04 3.58 -5.67
N SER A 464 -11.73 3.63 -5.58
CA SER A 464 -10.98 3.05 -4.48
C SER A 464 -10.68 4.10 -3.41
N TRP A 465 -10.64 3.65 -2.19
CA TRP A 465 -10.13 4.42 -1.07
C TRP A 465 -8.76 3.91 -0.66
N ASP A 466 -7.78 4.80 -0.53
CA ASP A 466 -6.41 4.43 -0.25
C ASP A 466 -6.07 4.56 1.22
N TYR A 467 -5.32 3.60 1.73
CA TYR A 467 -4.68 3.67 3.03
C TYR A 467 -3.27 4.26 2.88
N ILE A 468 -3.16 5.57 2.80
CA ILE A 468 -1.87 6.23 2.56
C ILE A 468 -1.59 7.30 3.58
N ASP A 469 -0.34 7.34 4.00
CA ASP A 469 0.17 8.37 4.88
C ASP A 469 0.32 9.70 4.15
N LYS A 470 -0.73 10.51 4.22
CA LYS A 470 -0.66 11.92 3.86
C LYS A 470 -0.48 12.78 5.11
N CYS A 471 0.00 14.01 4.94
CA CYS A 471 0.27 14.89 6.07
C CYS A 471 -0.93 15.11 7.01
N TRP A 472 -2.15 15.03 6.49
CA TRP A 472 -3.38 15.19 7.27
C TRP A 472 -3.90 13.91 7.95
N THR A 473 -3.30 12.74 7.65
CA THR A 473 -3.61 11.47 8.29
C THR A 473 -2.47 10.95 9.15
N SER A 474 -1.31 11.59 9.07
CA SER A 474 -0.11 11.19 9.81
C SER A 474 -0.09 11.79 11.22
N LYS A 475 0.99 11.54 11.92
CA LYS A 475 1.25 12.08 13.25
C LYS A 475 1.83 13.48 13.15
N ILE A 476 1.40 14.35 14.05
CA ILE A 476 2.03 15.65 14.30
C ILE A 476 2.80 15.62 15.61
N THR A 477 3.87 16.38 15.69
CA THR A 477 4.61 16.59 16.94
C THR A 477 4.51 18.06 17.34
N GLU A 478 3.92 18.31 18.48
CA GLU A 478 3.83 19.63 19.11
C GLU A 478 4.33 19.55 20.55
N LYS A 479 5.22 20.47 20.93
CA LYS A 479 5.80 20.57 22.29
C LYS A 479 6.42 19.26 22.82
N GLY A 480 6.93 18.40 21.92
CA GLY A 480 7.52 17.11 22.24
C GLY A 480 6.55 15.95 22.34
N GLU A 481 5.26 16.18 22.20
CA GLU A 481 4.22 15.15 22.15
C GLU A 481 3.83 14.82 20.70
N THR A 482 3.73 13.55 20.38
CA THR A 482 3.31 13.08 19.06
C THR A 482 1.89 12.54 19.15
N THR A 483 1.01 13.06 18.30
CA THR A 483 -0.41 12.71 18.28
C THR A 483 -0.86 12.42 16.85
N ASP A 484 -1.72 11.41 16.67
CA ASP A 484 -2.35 11.16 15.38
C ASP A 484 -3.30 12.31 15.01
N VAL A 485 -3.31 12.70 13.75
CA VAL A 485 -4.16 13.81 13.29
C VAL A 485 -5.64 13.50 13.55
N LEU A 486 -6.09 12.28 13.25
CA LEU A 486 -7.46 11.81 13.43
C LEU A 486 -7.66 11.04 14.75
N TYR A 487 -6.91 11.36 15.81
CA TYR A 487 -6.89 10.57 17.05
C TYR A 487 -8.28 10.28 17.62
N GLU A 488 -9.12 11.28 17.78
CA GLU A 488 -10.46 11.10 18.39
C GLU A 488 -11.35 10.23 17.52
N TRP A 489 -11.31 10.43 16.21
CA TRP A 489 -12.08 9.63 15.26
C TRP A 489 -11.63 8.17 15.24
N ASN A 490 -10.34 7.92 15.12
CA ASN A 490 -9.79 6.56 15.04
C ASN A 490 -9.90 5.81 16.38
N ASN A 491 -10.09 6.50 17.50
CA ASN A 491 -10.17 5.93 18.83
C ASN A 491 -11.56 6.11 19.48
N MET A 492 -12.61 6.47 18.72
CA MET A 492 -13.97 6.63 19.29
C MET A 492 -14.57 5.34 19.86
N TRP A 493 -13.96 4.19 19.55
CA TRP A 493 -14.30 2.91 20.16
C TRP A 493 -13.86 2.80 21.64
N LYS A 494 -12.96 3.66 22.09
CA LYS A 494 -12.48 3.71 23.47
C LYS A 494 -13.41 4.55 24.35
N GLU A 495 -13.73 4.03 25.53
CA GLU A 495 -14.61 4.71 26.48
C GLU A 495 -14.09 6.11 26.86
N GLU A 496 -12.77 6.26 27.10
CA GLU A 496 -12.18 7.53 27.45
C GLU A 496 -12.34 8.61 26.36
N VAL A 497 -12.51 8.21 25.12
CA VAL A 497 -12.72 9.13 23.97
C VAL A 497 -14.21 9.38 23.74
N ALA A 498 -15.01 8.34 23.68
CA ALA A 498 -16.45 8.43 23.41
C ALA A 498 -17.29 8.77 24.64
N GLY A 499 -16.79 8.45 25.83
CA GLY A 499 -17.54 8.60 27.09
C GLY A 499 -18.51 7.46 27.36
N ALA A 500 -18.48 6.39 26.54
CA ALA A 500 -19.29 5.20 26.69
C ALA A 500 -18.67 4.03 25.89
N TRP A 501 -18.99 2.80 26.25
CA TRP A 501 -18.66 1.63 25.43
C TRP A 501 -19.53 1.57 24.17
N MET A 502 -18.97 1.12 23.06
CA MET A 502 -19.69 1.00 21.78
C MET A 502 -20.95 0.11 21.86
N THR A 503 -21.00 -0.82 22.83
CA THR A 503 -22.15 -1.69 23.07
C THR A 503 -23.26 -1.00 23.89
N ASP A 504 -22.99 0.16 24.47
CA ASP A 504 -23.96 0.91 25.23
C ASP A 504 -24.99 1.57 24.31
N LYS A 505 -26.25 1.51 24.69
CA LYS A 505 -27.35 2.06 23.85
C LYS A 505 -27.25 3.58 23.59
N ASP A 506 -26.58 4.31 24.48
CA ASP A 506 -26.39 5.76 24.41
C ASP A 506 -25.05 6.19 23.82
N TRP A 507 -24.22 5.22 23.40
CA TRP A 507 -22.89 5.49 22.82
C TRP A 507 -22.97 6.44 21.62
N GLY A 508 -23.87 6.15 20.68
CA GLY A 508 -24.03 6.95 19.46
C GLY A 508 -24.39 8.42 19.76
N ASP A 509 -25.24 8.66 20.73
CA ASP A 509 -25.63 10.02 21.13
C ASP A 509 -24.48 10.74 21.84
N LYS A 510 -23.70 10.04 22.65
CA LYS A 510 -22.50 10.58 23.31
C LYS A 510 -21.42 10.95 22.30
N VAL A 511 -21.20 10.12 21.27
CA VAL A 511 -20.26 10.43 20.18
C VAL A 511 -20.76 11.63 19.37
N LYS A 512 -22.04 11.63 18.95
CA LYS A 512 -22.64 12.75 18.21
C LYS A 512 -22.47 14.09 18.92
N ALA A 513 -22.61 14.11 20.24
CA ALA A 513 -22.42 15.31 21.03
C ALA A 513 -20.98 15.86 21.03
N ARG A 514 -19.99 15.07 20.59
CA ARG A 514 -18.56 15.47 20.53
C ARG A 514 -18.08 15.84 19.13
N LEU A 515 -18.86 15.57 18.08
CA LEU A 515 -18.40 15.69 16.71
C LEU A 515 -17.96 17.12 16.36
N SER A 516 -18.63 18.13 16.89
CA SER A 516 -18.28 19.55 16.66
C SER A 516 -16.92 19.91 17.27
N ASP A 517 -16.64 19.43 18.49
CA ASP A 517 -15.36 19.65 19.18
C ASP A 517 -14.24 18.89 18.48
N TRP A 518 -14.52 17.65 18.05
CA TRP A 518 -13.57 16.85 17.28
C TRP A 518 -13.25 17.49 15.93
N ASN A 519 -14.26 18.02 15.22
CA ASN A 519 -14.05 18.80 14.01
C ASN A 519 -13.03 19.91 14.20
N THR A 520 -13.23 20.71 15.24
CA THR A 520 -12.34 21.84 15.55
C THR A 520 -10.91 21.36 15.83
N THR A 521 -10.77 20.34 16.66
CA THR A 521 -9.46 19.81 17.06
C THR A 521 -8.73 19.16 15.88
N ILE A 522 -9.42 18.31 15.12
CA ILE A 522 -8.84 17.59 13.99
C ILE A 522 -8.46 18.56 12.87
N ASN A 523 -9.32 19.52 12.52
CA ASN A 523 -9.01 20.50 11.49
C ASN A 523 -7.79 21.36 11.84
N LYS A 524 -7.63 21.73 13.11
CA LYS A 524 -6.42 22.42 13.58
C LYS A 524 -5.16 21.55 13.43
N ARG A 525 -5.28 20.24 13.68
CA ARG A 525 -4.15 19.30 13.45
C ARG A 525 -3.84 19.14 11.96
N ILE A 526 -4.86 19.06 11.11
CA ILE A 526 -4.67 19.00 9.65
C ILE A 526 -3.94 20.26 9.17
N GLU A 527 -4.36 21.45 9.62
CA GLU A 527 -3.69 22.71 9.30
C GLU A 527 -2.23 22.69 9.76
N THR A 528 -1.98 22.25 11.00
CA THR A 528 -0.63 22.16 11.55
C THR A 528 0.25 21.18 10.75
N ALA A 529 -0.26 20.00 10.44
CA ALA A 529 0.45 18.98 9.67
C ALA A 529 0.77 19.48 8.25
N THR A 530 -0.21 20.11 7.62
CA THR A 530 -0.07 20.74 6.30
C THR A 530 1.02 21.81 6.30
N LYS A 531 0.96 22.72 7.28
CA LYS A 531 1.97 23.78 7.42
C LYS A 531 3.37 23.22 7.67
N GLN A 532 3.51 22.23 8.54
CA GLN A 532 4.79 21.57 8.78
C GLN A 532 5.38 20.97 7.50
N LEU A 533 4.56 20.32 6.67
CA LEU A 533 5.02 19.78 5.39
C LEU A 533 5.43 20.90 4.42
N GLN A 534 4.61 21.97 4.28
CA GLN A 534 4.91 23.10 3.40
C GLN A 534 6.22 23.81 3.82
N ASP A 535 6.39 24.08 5.12
CA ASP A 535 7.59 24.71 5.64
C ASP A 535 8.84 23.86 5.32
N LYS A 536 8.75 22.53 5.46
CA LYS A 536 9.86 21.61 5.17
C LYS A 536 10.14 21.41 3.69
N LEU A 537 9.12 21.46 2.83
CA LEU A 537 9.31 21.51 1.37
C LEU A 537 10.13 22.72 0.95
N VAL A 538 9.82 23.89 1.50
CA VAL A 538 10.60 25.11 1.24
C VAL A 538 12.00 25.00 1.84
N GLU A 539 12.12 24.56 3.10
CA GLU A 539 13.40 24.48 3.82
C GLU A 539 14.36 23.48 3.18
N ASN A 540 13.90 22.28 2.85
CA ASN A 540 14.76 21.19 2.39
C ASN A 540 14.97 21.17 0.87
N TYR A 541 14.01 21.68 0.08
CA TYR A 541 13.99 21.48 -1.37
C TYR A 541 13.95 22.80 -2.17
N ASN A 542 13.97 23.96 -1.53
CA ASN A 542 13.74 25.26 -2.17
C ASN A 542 12.41 25.28 -2.97
N PHE A 543 11.41 24.55 -2.48
CA PHE A 543 10.14 24.38 -3.17
C PHE A 543 9.40 25.71 -3.34
N ASP A 544 8.80 25.94 -4.50
CA ASP A 544 8.10 27.18 -4.81
C ASP A 544 6.79 27.29 -4.01
N LYS A 545 6.73 28.31 -3.15
CA LYS A 545 5.54 28.60 -2.32
C LYS A 545 4.28 28.90 -3.13
N SER A 546 4.42 29.36 -4.38
CA SER A 546 3.28 29.63 -5.25
C SER A 546 2.48 28.38 -5.63
N LYS A 547 3.09 27.18 -5.48
CA LYS A 547 2.45 25.88 -5.72
C LYS A 547 1.54 25.42 -4.58
N PHE A 548 1.59 26.06 -3.40
CA PHE A 548 0.72 25.71 -2.28
C PHE A 548 -0.71 26.23 -2.47
N THR A 549 -1.37 25.77 -3.53
CA THR A 549 -2.75 26.09 -3.85
C THR A 549 -3.68 24.91 -3.61
N SER A 550 -4.98 25.16 -3.50
CA SER A 550 -5.99 24.09 -3.37
C SER A 550 -5.98 23.12 -4.56
N ASP A 551 -5.65 23.63 -5.75
CA ASP A 551 -5.68 22.85 -6.99
C ASP A 551 -4.48 21.90 -7.14
N ASN A 552 -3.44 22.09 -6.31
CA ASN A 552 -2.22 21.26 -6.30
C ASN A 552 -2.13 20.35 -5.05
N LYS A 553 -3.18 20.26 -4.24
CA LYS A 553 -3.20 19.42 -3.03
C LYS A 553 -3.18 17.94 -3.33
#